data_a9dc1cbbb5f69f4c7f3887c456063a0a
#
_entry.id   a9dc1cbbb5f69f4c7f3887c456063a0a
#
_cell.length_a   1.000
_cell.length_b   1.000
_cell.length_c   1.000
_cell.angle_alpha   90.00
_cell.angle_beta   90.00
_cell.angle_gamma   90.00
#
_symmetry.space_group_name_H-M   'P 1'
#
loop_
_entity.id
_entity.type
_entity.pdbx_description
1 polymer ?
#
loop_
_entity_poly.entity_id
_entity_poly.type
_entity_poly.pdbx_seq_one_letter_code
_entity_poly.pdbx_strand_id
1 'polypeptide(L)'
;MNKKKKIVIIVISTLLVIIAIAAGSYFFSLSAVSDTPEIVEFTVNHGDSKEVVAENLKNAKLIRSKYATLVYILISGKNNIQAGDYKLSRNMTTQEIINVLATGEIADDERPTTMITFKEGIRLEDYMALLAEKTNLEYDTIINEVNDKEFLQALIDDYWFLTDDILNDELYYGLEGYLYPNTYEFYVDTTLETAIRKMLNETDKRLSNLKSKIEASSYSVHDILTMASIVEKEAVHVEDRAKVAQVIYTRMDLGMNLGMDVTTYYGVRKDMTETLTAVDLNDENPYNTRVATFLG
;
A
#
# COMPACT_ATOMS: atom_id res chain seq x y z
N MET A 1 27.71 -57.34 -4.24
CA MET A 1 27.30 -56.12 -3.53
C MET A 1 27.01 -56.47 -2.07
N ASN A 2 27.66 -55.81 -1.10
CA ASN A 2 27.54 -56.13 0.31
C ASN A 2 26.09 -55.87 0.81
N LYS A 3 25.55 -56.73 1.69
CA LYS A 3 24.16 -56.66 2.22
C LYS A 3 23.81 -55.26 2.74
N LYS A 4 24.75 -54.56 3.39
CA LYS A 4 24.58 -53.17 3.84
C LYS A 4 24.35 -52.21 2.70
N LYS A 5 25.09 -52.31 1.59
CA LYS A 5 24.91 -51.45 0.38
C LYS A 5 23.54 -51.68 -0.26
N LYS A 6 23.02 -52.92 -0.29
CA LYS A 6 21.67 -53.20 -0.82
C LYS A 6 20.59 -52.55 0.03
N ILE A 7 20.70 -52.62 1.35
CA ILE A 7 19.73 -52.00 2.28
C ILE A 7 19.72 -50.46 2.10
N VAL A 8 20.88 -49.83 2.02
CA VAL A 8 20.99 -48.37 1.83
C VAL A 8 20.35 -47.95 0.50
N ILE A 9 20.58 -48.69 -0.57
CA ILE A 9 19.96 -48.38 -1.89
C ILE A 9 18.45 -48.53 -1.82
N ILE A 10 17.92 -49.57 -1.17
CA ILE A 10 16.46 -49.78 -1.00
C ILE A 10 15.88 -48.61 -0.19
N VAL A 11 16.48 -48.19 0.92
CA VAL A 11 16.00 -47.08 1.75
C VAL A 11 15.98 -45.78 0.95
N ILE A 12 17.06 -45.47 0.20
CA ILE A 12 17.14 -44.24 -0.62
C ILE A 12 16.05 -44.31 -1.72
N SER A 13 15.91 -45.44 -2.41
CA SER A 13 14.91 -45.57 -3.47
C SER A 13 13.49 -45.43 -2.94
N THR A 14 13.20 -46.01 -1.76
CA THR A 14 11.89 -45.85 -1.12
C THR A 14 11.64 -44.40 -0.73
N LEU A 15 12.63 -43.72 -0.17
CA LEU A 15 12.53 -42.30 0.19
C LEU A 15 12.27 -41.44 -1.05
N LEU A 16 12.97 -41.67 -2.15
CA LEU A 16 12.76 -40.94 -3.42
C LEU A 16 11.35 -41.17 -3.98
N VAL A 17 10.83 -42.39 -3.89
CA VAL A 17 9.45 -42.69 -4.30
C VAL A 17 8.43 -41.94 -3.43
N ILE A 18 8.65 -41.92 -2.10
CA ILE A 18 7.77 -41.16 -1.19
C ILE A 18 7.80 -39.66 -1.52
N ILE A 19 8.97 -39.09 -1.75
CA ILE A 19 9.13 -37.67 -2.13
C ILE A 19 8.42 -37.40 -3.46
N ALA A 20 8.56 -38.27 -4.46
CA ALA A 20 7.90 -38.12 -5.74
C ALA A 20 6.37 -38.17 -5.63
N ILE A 21 5.83 -39.08 -4.79
CA ILE A 21 4.39 -39.15 -4.53
C ILE A 21 3.92 -37.88 -3.79
N ALA A 22 4.65 -37.42 -2.78
CA ALA A 22 4.31 -36.20 -2.05
C ALA A 22 4.32 -34.96 -2.96
N ALA A 23 5.34 -34.83 -3.81
CA ALA A 23 5.41 -33.75 -4.80
C ALA A 23 4.25 -33.82 -5.80
N GLY A 24 3.96 -35.00 -6.36
CA GLY A 24 2.84 -35.19 -7.28
C GLY A 24 1.49 -34.84 -6.62
N SER A 25 1.28 -35.27 -5.39
CA SER A 25 0.07 -34.93 -4.61
C SER A 25 -0.03 -33.43 -4.35
N TYR A 26 1.08 -32.76 -4.05
CA TYR A 26 1.12 -31.30 -3.87
C TYR A 26 0.73 -30.56 -5.15
N PHE A 27 1.35 -30.88 -6.29
CA PHE A 27 1.02 -30.24 -7.57
C PHE A 27 -0.43 -30.53 -8.01
N PHE A 28 -0.92 -31.76 -7.80
CA PHE A 28 -2.34 -32.08 -8.03
C PHE A 28 -3.27 -31.22 -7.14
N SER A 29 -2.89 -30.98 -5.90
CA SER A 29 -3.66 -30.16 -4.98
C SER A 29 -3.73 -28.68 -5.38
N LEU A 30 -2.81 -28.22 -6.21
CA LEU A 30 -2.79 -26.85 -6.77
C LEU A 30 -3.51 -26.74 -8.13
N SER A 31 -3.90 -27.86 -8.75
CA SER A 31 -4.64 -27.84 -10.02
C SER A 31 -6.08 -27.34 -9.83
N ALA A 32 -6.72 -26.91 -10.92
CA ALA A 32 -8.10 -26.48 -10.94
C ALA A 32 -9.05 -27.53 -10.38
N VAL A 33 -10.11 -27.07 -9.72
CA VAL A 33 -11.14 -27.97 -9.13
C VAL A 33 -12.02 -28.59 -10.22
N SER A 34 -12.27 -27.85 -11.31
CA SER A 34 -13.09 -28.27 -12.46
C SER A 34 -12.38 -27.92 -13.77
N ASP A 35 -12.67 -28.64 -14.82
CA ASP A 35 -12.22 -28.31 -16.17
C ASP A 35 -13.20 -27.35 -16.89
N THR A 36 -14.42 -27.20 -16.37
CA THR A 36 -15.43 -26.29 -16.92
C THR A 36 -15.41 -24.95 -16.18
N PRO A 37 -15.46 -23.82 -16.88
CA PRO A 37 -15.55 -22.52 -16.26
C PRO A 37 -16.88 -22.37 -15.53
N GLU A 38 -16.82 -22.05 -14.25
CA GLU A 38 -17.96 -21.72 -13.40
C GLU A 38 -17.55 -20.55 -12.51
N ILE A 39 -18.11 -19.37 -12.77
CA ILE A 39 -17.78 -18.16 -12.03
C ILE A 39 -18.44 -18.22 -10.65
N VAL A 40 -17.65 -17.93 -9.63
CA VAL A 40 -18.07 -17.84 -8.21
C VAL A 40 -17.68 -16.46 -7.71
N GLU A 41 -18.63 -15.72 -7.17
CA GLU A 41 -18.35 -14.48 -6.45
C GLU A 41 -17.70 -14.83 -5.11
N PHE A 42 -16.58 -14.17 -4.83
CA PHE A 42 -15.75 -14.45 -3.65
C PHE A 42 -15.27 -13.14 -3.03
N THR A 43 -15.64 -12.92 -1.78
CA THR A 43 -15.24 -11.72 -1.02
C THR A 43 -14.10 -12.05 -0.09
N VAL A 44 -13.06 -11.24 -0.10
CA VAL A 44 -12.01 -11.18 0.92
C VAL A 44 -12.30 -9.97 1.80
N ASN A 45 -12.64 -10.21 3.06
CA ASN A 45 -12.91 -9.11 3.98
C ASN A 45 -11.60 -8.48 4.44
N HIS A 46 -11.70 -7.22 4.84
CA HIS A 46 -10.61 -6.51 5.46
C HIS A 46 -10.17 -7.21 6.76
N GLY A 47 -8.86 -7.43 6.91
CA GLY A 47 -8.31 -8.14 8.08
C GLY A 47 -8.41 -9.67 8.02
N ASP A 48 -8.93 -10.27 6.93
CA ASP A 48 -8.92 -11.70 6.77
C ASP A 48 -7.48 -12.24 6.70
N SER A 49 -7.12 -13.15 7.62
CA SER A 49 -5.82 -13.80 7.55
C SER A 49 -5.76 -14.77 6.36
N LYS A 50 -4.55 -15.09 5.89
CA LYS A 50 -4.34 -16.06 4.80
C LYS A 50 -5.00 -17.41 5.06
N GLU A 51 -5.04 -17.82 6.33
CA GLU A 51 -5.69 -19.04 6.80
C GLU A 51 -7.20 -18.98 6.62
N VAL A 52 -7.82 -17.81 6.90
CA VAL A 52 -9.25 -17.54 6.71
C VAL A 52 -9.57 -17.51 5.22
N VAL A 53 -8.80 -16.78 4.42
CA VAL A 53 -8.99 -16.74 2.96
C VAL A 53 -8.86 -18.13 2.34
N ALA A 54 -7.83 -18.90 2.68
CA ALA A 54 -7.64 -20.26 2.15
C ALA A 54 -8.76 -21.22 2.60
N GLU A 55 -9.33 -21.05 3.80
CA GLU A 55 -10.50 -21.81 4.25
C GLU A 55 -11.74 -21.44 3.43
N ASN A 56 -12.00 -20.14 3.26
CA ASN A 56 -13.13 -19.64 2.48
C ASN A 56 -13.06 -20.08 1.02
N LEU A 57 -11.88 -20.00 0.37
CA LEU A 57 -11.65 -20.54 -0.96
C LEU A 57 -11.95 -22.03 -1.06
N LYS A 58 -11.56 -22.81 -0.03
CA LYS A 58 -11.86 -24.24 0.04
C LYS A 58 -13.35 -24.52 0.17
N ASN A 59 -14.03 -23.76 1.04
CA ASN A 59 -15.48 -23.89 1.26
C ASN A 59 -16.28 -23.50 0.01
N ALA A 60 -15.83 -22.48 -0.75
CA ALA A 60 -16.37 -22.06 -2.03
C ALA A 60 -16.05 -23.05 -3.18
N LYS A 61 -15.28 -24.11 -2.91
CA LYS A 61 -14.82 -25.09 -3.92
C LYS A 61 -14.03 -24.45 -5.06
N LEU A 62 -13.25 -23.44 -4.74
CA LEU A 62 -12.34 -22.76 -5.67
C LEU A 62 -10.93 -23.38 -5.66
N ILE A 63 -10.55 -24.04 -4.57
CA ILE A 63 -9.27 -24.75 -4.43
C ILE A 63 -9.47 -26.17 -3.89
N ARG A 64 -8.52 -27.07 -4.20
CA ARG A 64 -8.57 -28.46 -3.73
C ARG A 64 -8.10 -28.63 -2.29
N SER A 65 -7.11 -27.83 -1.84
CA SER A 65 -6.48 -28.01 -0.52
C SER A 65 -6.07 -26.68 0.10
N LYS A 66 -6.64 -26.35 1.26
CA LYS A 66 -6.23 -25.23 2.10
C LYS A 66 -4.72 -25.25 2.40
N TYR A 67 -4.21 -26.42 2.85
CA TYR A 67 -2.82 -26.55 3.27
C TYR A 67 -1.83 -26.38 2.09
N ALA A 68 -2.13 -26.97 0.93
CA ALA A 68 -1.31 -26.78 -0.27
C ALA A 68 -1.30 -25.32 -0.71
N THR A 69 -2.43 -24.61 -0.59
CA THR A 69 -2.56 -23.18 -0.88
C THR A 69 -1.69 -22.35 0.06
N LEU A 70 -1.73 -22.59 1.36
CA LEU A 70 -0.90 -21.87 2.34
C LEU A 70 0.60 -22.08 2.09
N VAL A 71 1.00 -23.33 1.77
CA VAL A 71 2.39 -23.63 1.37
C VAL A 71 2.77 -22.88 0.11
N TYR A 72 1.87 -22.79 -0.89
CA TYR A 72 2.12 -22.03 -2.13
C TYR A 72 2.29 -20.54 -1.83
N ILE A 73 1.40 -19.92 -1.04
CA ILE A 73 1.51 -18.51 -0.64
C ILE A 73 2.88 -18.24 0.01
N LEU A 74 3.29 -19.11 0.94
CA LEU A 74 4.57 -18.97 1.64
C LEU A 74 5.78 -19.05 0.70
N ILE A 75 5.79 -20.02 -0.22
CA ILE A 75 6.93 -20.26 -1.14
C ILE A 75 6.98 -19.20 -2.24
N SER A 76 5.81 -18.77 -2.76
CA SER A 76 5.74 -17.79 -3.86
C SER A 76 6.00 -16.35 -3.41
N GLY A 77 6.02 -16.07 -2.09
CA GLY A 77 6.15 -14.73 -1.56
C GLY A 77 4.92 -13.83 -1.77
N LYS A 78 3.80 -14.38 -2.29
CA LYS A 78 2.55 -13.65 -2.52
C LYS A 78 1.75 -13.51 -1.24
N ASN A 79 2.36 -12.83 -0.28
CA ASN A 79 1.84 -12.70 1.07
C ASN A 79 0.75 -11.63 1.22
N ASN A 80 0.65 -10.69 0.28
CA ASN A 80 -0.29 -9.60 0.33
C ASN A 80 -1.55 -9.98 -0.47
N ILE A 81 -2.53 -10.58 0.21
CA ILE A 81 -3.86 -10.85 -0.35
C ILE A 81 -4.70 -9.60 -0.11
N GLN A 82 -5.25 -9.04 -1.17
CA GLN A 82 -6.02 -7.80 -1.10
C GLN A 82 -7.48 -8.09 -0.73
N ALA A 83 -8.05 -7.26 0.15
CA ALA A 83 -9.48 -7.27 0.42
C ALA A 83 -10.26 -6.77 -0.80
N GLY A 84 -11.46 -7.31 -1.03
CA GLY A 84 -12.31 -6.94 -2.16
C GLY A 84 -13.23 -8.07 -2.60
N ASP A 85 -14.06 -7.76 -3.59
CA ASP A 85 -14.94 -8.71 -4.23
C ASP A 85 -14.33 -9.20 -5.54
N TYR A 86 -14.26 -10.52 -5.70
CA TYR A 86 -13.62 -11.19 -6.82
C TYR A 86 -14.61 -12.10 -7.56
N LYS A 87 -14.48 -12.17 -8.87
CA LYS A 87 -15.12 -13.20 -9.70
C LYS A 87 -14.07 -14.24 -10.07
N LEU A 88 -14.05 -15.35 -9.34
CA LEU A 88 -13.11 -16.44 -9.54
C LEU A 88 -13.80 -17.59 -10.26
N SER A 89 -13.08 -18.34 -11.07
CA SER A 89 -13.65 -19.47 -11.78
C SER A 89 -13.07 -20.80 -11.27
N ARG A 90 -13.90 -21.84 -11.18
CA ARG A 90 -13.50 -23.19 -10.71
C ARG A 90 -12.51 -23.89 -11.63
N ASN A 91 -12.33 -23.43 -12.88
CA ASN A 91 -11.31 -23.91 -13.77
C ASN A 91 -9.96 -23.18 -13.63
N MET A 92 -9.87 -22.21 -12.72
CA MET A 92 -8.59 -21.59 -12.37
C MET A 92 -7.80 -22.51 -11.44
N THR A 93 -6.50 -22.54 -11.63
CA THR A 93 -5.56 -23.16 -10.71
C THR A 93 -5.42 -22.35 -9.43
N THR A 94 -4.97 -22.98 -8.35
CA THR A 94 -4.67 -22.26 -7.10
C THR A 94 -3.67 -21.13 -7.31
N GLN A 95 -2.68 -21.30 -8.22
CA GLN A 95 -1.70 -20.28 -8.54
C GLN A 95 -2.33 -19.04 -9.19
N GLU A 96 -3.27 -19.25 -10.13
CA GLU A 96 -4.01 -18.17 -10.79
C GLU A 96 -4.90 -17.43 -9.79
N ILE A 97 -5.65 -18.18 -8.97
CA ILE A 97 -6.50 -17.58 -7.93
C ILE A 97 -5.68 -16.72 -6.96
N ILE A 98 -4.59 -17.27 -6.41
CA ILE A 98 -3.74 -16.52 -5.47
C ILE A 98 -3.07 -15.34 -6.17
N ASN A 99 -2.75 -15.43 -7.46
CA ASN A 99 -2.23 -14.29 -8.22
C ASN A 99 -3.26 -13.17 -8.30
N VAL A 100 -4.50 -13.49 -8.69
CA VAL A 100 -5.63 -12.54 -8.74
C VAL A 100 -5.82 -11.86 -7.39
N LEU A 101 -5.88 -12.62 -6.29
CA LEU A 101 -6.06 -12.07 -4.94
C LEU A 101 -4.87 -11.22 -4.48
N ALA A 102 -3.65 -11.53 -4.92
CA ALA A 102 -2.45 -10.79 -4.54
C ALA A 102 -2.25 -9.51 -5.37
N THR A 103 -2.71 -9.50 -6.64
CA THR A 103 -2.62 -8.33 -7.53
C THR A 103 -3.87 -7.44 -7.46
N GLY A 104 -4.99 -7.98 -6.97
CA GLY A 104 -6.29 -7.33 -7.04
C GLY A 104 -6.89 -7.32 -8.46
N GLU A 105 -6.23 -8.01 -9.42
CA GLU A 105 -6.72 -8.11 -10.79
C GLU A 105 -7.83 -9.15 -10.87
N ILE A 106 -9.01 -8.74 -11.29
CA ILE A 106 -10.11 -9.65 -11.61
C ILE A 106 -9.95 -10.05 -13.07
N ALA A 107 -9.72 -11.33 -13.32
CA ALA A 107 -9.68 -11.86 -14.69
C ALA A 107 -11.05 -11.66 -15.36
N ASP A 108 -11.07 -10.96 -16.50
CA ASP A 108 -12.26 -10.67 -17.32
C ASP A 108 -13.40 -9.95 -16.58
N ASP A 109 -13.08 -8.91 -15.81
CA ASP A 109 -14.11 -8.00 -15.29
C ASP A 109 -14.52 -7.01 -16.39
N GLU A 110 -15.76 -7.11 -16.86
CA GLU A 110 -16.33 -6.17 -17.85
C GLU A 110 -16.61 -4.78 -17.26
N ARG A 111 -16.33 -4.55 -15.96
CA ARG A 111 -16.52 -3.22 -15.36
C ARG A 111 -15.61 -2.20 -16.03
N PRO A 112 -16.12 -1.02 -16.34
CA PRO A 112 -15.29 0.00 -16.96
C PRO A 112 -14.18 0.44 -16.01
N THR A 113 -12.95 0.48 -16.54
CA THR A 113 -11.78 1.01 -15.83
C THR A 113 -11.41 2.39 -16.34
N THR A 114 -10.69 3.14 -15.53
CA THR A 114 -10.12 4.43 -15.87
C THR A 114 -8.67 4.52 -15.39
N MET A 115 -7.82 5.17 -16.18
CA MET A 115 -6.44 5.46 -15.79
C MET A 115 -6.36 6.86 -15.17
N ILE A 116 -5.83 6.96 -13.97
CA ILE A 116 -5.65 8.24 -13.28
C ILE A 116 -4.16 8.43 -12.99
N THR A 117 -3.61 9.55 -13.44
CA THR A 117 -2.22 9.92 -13.17
C THR A 117 -2.16 10.94 -12.04
N PHE A 118 -1.60 10.54 -10.91
CA PHE A 118 -1.30 11.42 -9.79
C PHE A 118 0.13 11.91 -9.93
N LYS A 119 0.28 13.21 -10.10
CA LYS A 119 1.58 13.84 -10.28
C LYS A 119 2.29 14.01 -8.93
N GLU A 120 3.62 14.06 -8.98
CA GLU A 120 4.43 14.41 -7.81
C GLU A 120 4.11 15.83 -7.32
N GLY A 121 4.14 16.04 -6.03
CA GLY A 121 4.03 17.34 -5.38
C GLY A 121 2.64 17.99 -5.41
N ILE A 122 1.56 17.33 -5.82
CA ILE A 122 0.19 17.83 -5.64
C ILE A 122 -0.35 17.42 -4.25
N ARG A 123 -1.34 18.16 -3.76
CA ARG A 123 -1.92 17.95 -2.43
C ARG A 123 -2.91 16.77 -2.42
N LEU A 124 -3.20 16.23 -1.24
CA LEU A 124 -4.18 15.16 -1.09
C LEU A 124 -5.56 15.56 -1.61
N GLU A 125 -5.97 16.80 -1.41
CA GLU A 125 -7.23 17.32 -1.95
C GLU A 125 -7.30 17.24 -3.49
N ASP A 126 -6.17 17.44 -4.19
CA ASP A 126 -6.07 17.26 -5.64
C ASP A 126 -6.19 15.78 -6.04
N TYR A 127 -5.64 14.86 -5.22
CA TYR A 127 -5.84 13.42 -5.41
C TYR A 127 -7.32 13.04 -5.31
N MET A 128 -8.02 13.56 -4.30
CA MET A 128 -9.46 13.32 -4.12
C MET A 128 -10.26 13.91 -5.26
N ALA A 129 -9.91 15.11 -5.73
CA ALA A 129 -10.56 15.73 -6.89
C ALA A 129 -10.39 14.90 -8.16
N LEU A 130 -9.18 14.36 -8.42
CA LEU A 130 -8.93 13.48 -9.57
C LEU A 130 -9.68 12.15 -9.47
N LEU A 131 -9.80 11.57 -8.28
CA LEU A 131 -10.61 10.37 -8.06
C LEU A 131 -12.08 10.65 -8.36
N ALA A 132 -12.65 11.72 -7.80
CA ALA A 132 -14.05 12.10 -8.03
C ALA A 132 -14.34 12.44 -9.50
N GLU A 133 -13.39 13.07 -10.21
CA GLU A 133 -13.55 13.38 -11.65
C GLU A 133 -13.65 12.12 -12.52
N LYS A 134 -12.92 11.07 -12.17
CA LYS A 134 -12.71 9.90 -13.03
C LYS A 134 -13.45 8.64 -12.59
N THR A 135 -14.07 8.66 -11.43
CA THR A 135 -14.81 7.52 -10.84
C THR A 135 -16.20 7.96 -10.40
N ASN A 136 -16.98 7.03 -9.84
CA ASN A 136 -18.32 7.33 -9.28
C ASN A 136 -18.24 7.86 -7.84
N LEU A 137 -17.07 8.23 -7.35
CA LEU A 137 -16.90 8.80 -6.00
C LEU A 137 -17.29 10.28 -6.00
N GLU A 138 -17.99 10.71 -4.97
CA GLU A 138 -18.40 12.10 -4.79
C GLU A 138 -17.36 12.83 -3.93
N TYR A 139 -16.81 13.95 -4.44
CA TYR A 139 -15.71 14.69 -3.78
C TYR A 139 -16.02 15.04 -2.31
N ASP A 140 -17.19 15.63 -2.04
CA ASP A 140 -17.58 16.05 -0.69
C ASP A 140 -17.71 14.86 0.29
N THR A 141 -17.96 13.67 -0.22
CA THR A 141 -18.01 12.44 0.57
C THR A 141 -16.60 11.97 0.88
N ILE A 142 -15.77 11.77 -0.15
CA ILE A 142 -14.46 11.15 0.03
C ILE A 142 -13.46 12.04 0.74
N ILE A 143 -13.58 13.38 0.63
CA ILE A 143 -12.67 14.31 1.33
C ILE A 143 -12.90 14.30 2.85
N ASN A 144 -14.11 13.99 3.31
CA ASN A 144 -14.41 13.79 4.71
C ASN A 144 -14.03 12.38 5.18
N GLU A 145 -14.33 11.35 4.37
CA GLU A 145 -14.03 9.95 4.68
C GLU A 145 -12.52 9.68 4.79
N VAL A 146 -11.70 10.27 3.90
CA VAL A 146 -10.23 10.09 3.93
C VAL A 146 -9.58 10.61 5.19
N ASN A 147 -10.28 11.47 5.95
CA ASN A 147 -9.81 12.04 7.21
C ASN A 147 -10.59 11.51 8.43
N ASP A 148 -11.47 10.53 8.23
CA ASP A 148 -12.18 9.87 9.31
C ASP A 148 -11.22 9.05 10.18
N LYS A 149 -11.32 9.21 11.51
CA LYS A 149 -10.38 8.57 12.45
C LYS A 149 -10.49 7.05 12.49
N GLU A 150 -11.67 6.48 12.29
CA GLU A 150 -11.85 5.02 12.25
C GLU A 150 -11.24 4.47 10.96
N PHE A 151 -11.41 5.16 9.85
CA PHE A 151 -10.78 4.84 8.57
C PHE A 151 -9.24 4.90 8.68
N LEU A 152 -8.69 5.99 9.24
CA LEU A 152 -7.25 6.15 9.43
C LEU A 152 -6.69 5.09 10.38
N GLN A 153 -7.38 4.76 11.47
CA GLN A 153 -6.95 3.72 12.40
C GLN A 153 -6.87 2.34 11.73
N ALA A 154 -7.84 2.00 10.88
CA ALA A 154 -7.81 0.75 10.13
C ALA A 154 -6.61 0.67 9.16
N LEU A 155 -6.15 1.80 8.64
CA LEU A 155 -4.94 1.85 7.81
C LEU A 155 -3.66 1.74 8.66
N ILE A 156 -3.61 2.36 9.84
CA ILE A 156 -2.49 2.23 10.78
C ILE A 156 -2.24 0.77 11.14
N ASP A 157 -3.30 0.01 11.39
CA ASP A 157 -3.21 -1.39 11.78
C ASP A 157 -2.58 -2.27 10.67
N ASP A 158 -2.67 -1.83 9.40
CA ASP A 158 -2.23 -2.61 8.24
C ASP A 158 -0.87 -2.19 7.67
N TYR A 159 -0.46 -0.93 7.86
CA TYR A 159 0.73 -0.38 7.23
C TYR A 159 1.76 0.08 8.27
N TRP A 160 2.92 -0.58 8.31
CA TRP A 160 4.02 -0.32 9.27
C TRP A 160 4.55 1.12 9.29
N PHE A 161 4.33 1.87 8.21
CA PHE A 161 4.78 3.26 8.06
C PHE A 161 3.71 4.29 8.42
N LEU A 162 2.49 3.85 8.72
CA LEU A 162 1.45 4.70 9.30
C LEU A 162 1.47 4.55 10.82
N THR A 163 1.41 5.65 11.52
CA THR A 163 1.44 5.69 12.99
C THR A 163 0.34 6.61 13.50
N ASP A 164 0.13 6.66 14.82
CA ASP A 164 -0.85 7.55 15.43
C ASP A 164 -0.60 9.05 15.12
N ASP A 165 0.58 9.40 14.58
CA ASP A 165 0.89 10.76 14.13
C ASP A 165 -0.14 11.28 13.12
N ILE A 166 -0.68 10.42 12.25
CA ILE A 166 -1.68 10.80 11.25
C ILE A 166 -3.07 11.09 11.84
N LEU A 167 -3.29 10.80 13.13
CA LEU A 167 -4.54 11.09 13.85
C LEU A 167 -4.53 12.46 14.54
N ASN A 168 -3.45 13.23 14.43
CA ASN A 168 -3.31 14.53 15.01
C ASN A 168 -4.36 15.50 14.46
N ASP A 169 -5.15 16.11 15.35
CA ASP A 169 -6.24 17.05 15.00
C ASP A 169 -5.75 18.36 14.37
N GLU A 170 -4.46 18.68 14.46
CA GLU A 170 -3.86 19.85 13.82
C GLU A 170 -3.54 19.62 12.33
N LEU A 171 -3.55 18.35 11.86
CA LEU A 171 -3.34 18.03 10.46
C LEU A 171 -4.59 18.33 9.63
N TYR A 172 -4.40 18.94 8.46
CA TYR A 172 -5.49 19.10 7.49
C TYR A 172 -5.94 17.75 6.94
N TYR A 173 -4.97 16.88 6.64
CA TYR A 173 -5.20 15.52 6.14
C TYR A 173 -4.13 14.58 6.68
N GLY A 174 -4.55 13.52 7.38
CA GLY A 174 -3.63 12.53 7.97
C GLY A 174 -2.79 11.77 6.94
N LEU A 175 -3.31 11.57 5.73
CA LEU A 175 -2.60 10.85 4.65
C LEU A 175 -1.83 11.77 3.69
N GLU A 176 -1.70 13.09 3.97
CA GLU A 176 -0.89 13.99 3.14
C GLU A 176 0.55 13.49 3.06
N GLY A 177 1.07 13.35 1.84
CA GLY A 177 2.43 12.86 1.59
C GLY A 177 2.61 11.34 1.63
N TYR A 178 1.59 10.56 2.03
CA TYR A 178 1.68 9.09 2.11
C TYR A 178 1.24 8.36 0.85
N LEU A 179 0.46 9.00 -0.02
CA LEU A 179 -0.05 8.38 -1.25
C LEU A 179 0.97 8.52 -2.38
N TYR A 180 1.51 7.39 -2.85
CA TYR A 180 2.59 7.42 -3.85
C TYR A 180 2.10 7.95 -5.21
N PRO A 181 2.78 8.96 -5.80
CA PRO A 181 2.44 9.48 -7.12
C PRO A 181 2.78 8.46 -8.21
N ASN A 182 1.77 8.08 -9.00
CA ASN A 182 1.91 7.13 -10.11
C ASN A 182 0.69 7.22 -11.01
N THR A 183 0.69 6.48 -12.10
CA THR A 183 -0.52 6.20 -12.88
C THR A 183 -1.12 4.89 -12.41
N TYR A 184 -2.37 4.95 -11.97
CA TYR A 184 -3.13 3.79 -11.49
C TYR A 184 -4.35 3.55 -12.36
N GLU A 185 -4.66 2.30 -12.59
CA GLU A 185 -5.94 1.88 -13.16
C GLU A 185 -6.92 1.62 -12.01
N PHE A 186 -8.12 2.19 -12.11
CA PHE A 186 -9.21 1.97 -11.16
C PHE A 186 -10.48 1.54 -11.91
N TYR A 187 -11.31 0.75 -11.26
CA TYR A 187 -12.69 0.62 -11.70
C TYR A 187 -13.44 1.93 -11.48
N VAL A 188 -14.33 2.27 -12.41
CA VAL A 188 -15.14 3.50 -12.29
C VAL A 188 -16.03 3.46 -11.04
N ASP A 189 -16.46 2.27 -10.60
CA ASP A 189 -17.23 2.00 -9.38
C ASP A 189 -16.37 1.66 -8.15
N THR A 190 -15.08 2.00 -8.17
CA THR A 190 -14.16 1.76 -7.04
C THR A 190 -14.64 2.44 -5.77
N THR A 191 -14.25 1.89 -4.60
CA THR A 191 -14.44 2.56 -3.30
C THR A 191 -13.22 3.42 -2.95
N LEU A 192 -13.39 4.41 -2.06
CA LEU A 192 -12.27 5.21 -1.54
C LEU A 192 -11.22 4.31 -0.90
N GLU A 193 -11.62 3.37 -0.05
CA GLU A 193 -10.71 2.46 0.63
C GLU A 193 -9.86 1.67 -0.36
N THR A 194 -10.46 1.11 -1.41
CA THR A 194 -9.74 0.37 -2.46
C THR A 194 -8.71 1.26 -3.16
N ALA A 195 -9.08 2.50 -3.49
CA ALA A 195 -8.19 3.45 -4.15
C ALA A 195 -7.01 3.86 -3.23
N ILE A 196 -7.29 4.22 -1.98
CA ILE A 196 -6.26 4.59 -0.99
C ILE A 196 -5.31 3.43 -0.74
N ARG A 197 -5.81 2.22 -0.49
CA ARG A 197 -4.98 1.04 -0.27
C ARG A 197 -4.09 0.70 -1.47
N LYS A 198 -4.59 0.88 -2.68
CA LYS A 198 -3.79 0.66 -3.90
C LYS A 198 -2.58 1.60 -3.95
N MET A 199 -2.75 2.87 -3.56
CA MET A 199 -1.68 3.86 -3.50
C MET A 199 -0.73 3.62 -2.32
N LEU A 200 -1.26 3.26 -1.14
CA LEU A 200 -0.44 2.90 0.03
C LEU A 200 0.39 1.62 -0.19
N ASN A 201 -0.13 0.63 -0.92
CA ASN A 201 0.63 -0.57 -1.30
C ASN A 201 1.86 -0.22 -2.17
N GLU A 202 1.76 0.77 -3.05
CA GLU A 202 2.92 1.24 -3.81
C GLU A 202 3.89 2.02 -2.90
N THR A 203 3.39 2.80 -1.94
CA THR A 203 4.21 3.46 -0.92
C THR A 203 4.97 2.43 -0.08
N ASP A 204 4.31 1.38 0.41
CA ASP A 204 4.95 0.29 1.16
C ASP A 204 6.07 -0.35 0.36
N LYS A 205 5.82 -0.68 -0.88
CA LYS A 205 6.81 -1.27 -1.78
C LYS A 205 8.06 -0.37 -1.95
N ARG A 206 7.89 0.95 -1.97
CA ARG A 206 9.00 1.91 -2.06
C ARG A 206 9.75 2.08 -0.75
N LEU A 207 9.01 2.24 0.35
CA LEU A 207 9.58 2.47 1.68
C LEU A 207 10.20 1.20 2.28
N SER A 208 9.73 0.00 1.94
CA SER A 208 10.26 -1.27 2.46
C SER A 208 11.77 -1.42 2.26
N ASN A 209 12.30 -0.91 1.14
CA ASN A 209 13.75 -0.91 0.89
C ASN A 209 14.53 0.08 1.79
N LEU A 210 13.84 1.02 2.43
CA LEU A 210 14.41 2.03 3.31
C LEU A 210 14.08 1.76 4.78
N LYS A 211 13.23 0.77 5.07
CA LYS A 211 12.69 0.48 6.41
C LYS A 211 13.77 0.44 7.48
N SER A 212 14.84 -0.32 7.28
CA SER A 212 15.93 -0.41 8.26
C SER A 212 16.67 0.90 8.50
N LYS A 213 16.73 1.80 7.51
CA LYS A 213 17.31 3.14 7.66
C LYS A 213 16.38 4.07 8.41
N ILE A 214 15.08 3.97 8.12
CA ILE A 214 14.04 4.74 8.81
C ILE A 214 13.99 4.33 10.28
N GLU A 215 13.95 3.03 10.58
CA GLU A 215 13.95 2.50 11.96
C GLU A 215 15.23 2.84 12.76
N ALA A 216 16.36 3.06 12.08
CA ALA A 216 17.61 3.49 12.71
C ALA A 216 17.70 5.02 12.89
N SER A 217 16.74 5.78 12.36
CA SER A 217 16.67 7.23 12.50
C SER A 217 16.18 7.62 13.88
N SER A 218 16.52 8.84 14.33
CA SER A 218 15.91 9.47 15.51
C SER A 218 14.59 10.15 15.20
N TYR A 219 14.18 10.19 13.93
CA TYR A 219 12.94 10.79 13.45
C TYR A 219 11.91 9.71 13.14
N SER A 220 10.63 10.00 13.36
CA SER A 220 9.53 9.11 12.98
C SER A 220 9.40 9.02 11.45
N VAL A 221 8.62 8.05 10.97
CA VAL A 221 8.30 7.97 9.53
C VAL A 221 7.59 9.25 9.09
N HIS A 222 6.69 9.77 9.93
CA HIS A 222 5.94 10.99 9.68
C HIS A 222 6.88 12.20 9.54
N ASP A 223 7.81 12.39 10.47
CA ASP A 223 8.84 13.44 10.37
C ASP A 223 9.62 13.36 9.07
N ILE A 224 10.07 12.15 8.71
CA ILE A 224 10.88 11.92 7.50
C ILE A 224 10.09 12.29 6.24
N LEU A 225 8.83 11.88 6.15
CA LEU A 225 7.98 12.19 4.99
C LEU A 225 7.62 13.67 4.94
N THR A 226 7.35 14.29 6.09
CA THR A 226 7.11 15.73 6.18
C THR A 226 8.34 16.54 5.73
N MET A 227 9.54 16.19 6.20
CA MET A 227 10.78 16.82 5.72
C MET A 227 11.01 16.57 4.22
N ALA A 228 10.71 15.37 3.73
CA ALA A 228 10.85 15.05 2.32
C ALA A 228 9.91 15.88 1.44
N SER A 229 8.67 16.13 1.87
CA SER A 229 7.70 16.97 1.15
C SER A 229 8.17 18.42 1.05
N ILE A 230 8.78 18.96 2.11
CA ILE A 230 9.38 20.29 2.09
C ILE A 230 10.56 20.34 1.10
N VAL A 231 11.46 19.35 1.16
CA VAL A 231 12.60 19.24 0.26
C VAL A 231 12.16 19.15 -1.20
N GLU A 232 11.10 18.38 -1.48
CA GLU A 232 10.53 18.24 -2.83
C GLU A 232 10.06 19.57 -3.40
N LYS A 233 9.43 20.39 -2.58
CA LYS A 233 8.87 21.68 -2.99
C LYS A 233 9.89 22.82 -3.04
N GLU A 234 10.91 22.81 -2.17
CA GLU A 234 11.98 23.83 -2.14
C GLU A 234 13.07 23.57 -3.19
N ALA A 235 13.39 22.30 -3.47
CA ALA A 235 14.47 21.93 -4.37
C ALA A 235 13.99 21.84 -5.83
N VAL A 236 14.22 22.90 -6.60
CA VAL A 236 13.90 22.92 -8.05
C VAL A 236 14.69 21.82 -8.81
N HIS A 237 15.93 21.57 -8.41
CA HIS A 237 16.78 20.55 -9.02
C HIS A 237 17.08 19.40 -8.06
N VAL A 238 17.15 18.18 -8.60
CA VAL A 238 17.38 16.97 -7.80
C VAL A 238 18.71 17.04 -7.04
N GLU A 239 19.75 17.61 -7.66
CA GLU A 239 21.08 17.78 -7.07
C GLU A 239 21.10 18.73 -5.86
N ASP A 240 20.09 19.58 -5.68
CA ASP A 240 19.99 20.49 -4.54
C ASP A 240 19.22 19.89 -3.35
N ARG A 241 18.50 18.79 -3.55
CA ARG A 241 17.70 18.15 -2.50
C ARG A 241 18.51 17.83 -1.24
N ALA A 242 19.72 17.31 -1.40
CA ALA A 242 20.59 16.99 -0.28
C ALA A 242 21.04 18.25 0.51
N LYS A 243 21.24 19.39 -0.17
CA LYS A 243 21.61 20.65 0.47
C LYS A 243 20.43 21.25 1.24
N VAL A 244 19.23 21.21 0.64
CA VAL A 244 17.98 21.68 1.29
C VAL A 244 17.71 20.83 2.55
N ALA A 245 17.80 19.49 2.45
CA ALA A 245 17.67 18.61 3.58
C ALA A 245 18.70 18.92 4.69
N GLN A 246 19.96 19.16 4.32
CA GLN A 246 21.00 19.55 5.29
C GLN A 246 20.66 20.85 6.02
N VAL A 247 20.08 21.84 5.34
CA VAL A 247 19.63 23.09 5.99
C VAL A 247 18.52 22.82 6.98
N ILE A 248 17.54 21.98 6.61
CA ILE A 248 16.43 21.59 7.51
C ILE A 248 16.99 20.94 8.79
N TYR A 249 17.80 19.89 8.66
CA TYR A 249 18.40 19.21 9.81
C TYR A 249 19.23 20.15 10.67
N THR A 250 20.07 21.00 10.05
CA THR A 250 20.88 21.97 10.78
C THR A 250 20.04 22.95 11.59
N ARG A 251 18.93 23.45 11.02
CA ARG A 251 18.03 24.35 11.75
C ARG A 251 17.32 23.64 12.89
N MET A 252 16.87 22.41 12.69
CA MET A 252 16.26 21.59 13.74
C MET A 252 17.24 21.34 14.90
N ASP A 253 18.48 20.94 14.60
CA ASP A 253 19.53 20.70 15.60
C ASP A 253 19.87 21.95 16.41
N LEU A 254 19.76 23.12 15.82
CA LEU A 254 20.00 24.41 16.46
C LEU A 254 18.76 25.01 17.13
N GLY A 255 17.60 24.34 17.06
CA GLY A 255 16.32 24.86 17.58
C GLY A 255 15.84 26.12 16.84
N MET A 256 16.18 26.24 15.56
CA MET A 256 15.78 27.39 14.71
C MET A 256 14.49 27.04 13.99
N ASN A 257 13.65 28.05 13.77
CA ASN A 257 12.48 27.91 12.88
C ASN A 257 12.96 27.60 11.45
N LEU A 258 12.25 26.70 10.75
CA LEU A 258 12.64 26.33 9.38
C LEU A 258 12.45 27.50 8.42
N GLY A 259 11.40 28.29 8.58
CA GLY A 259 11.15 29.51 7.81
C GLY A 259 10.99 29.25 6.30
N MET A 260 10.37 28.13 5.94
CA MET A 260 10.16 27.70 4.56
C MET A 260 8.87 28.28 3.99
N ASP A 261 8.93 28.90 2.82
CA ASP A 261 7.76 29.50 2.16
C ASP A 261 6.72 28.43 1.79
N VAL A 262 7.15 27.26 1.36
CA VAL A 262 6.27 26.16 0.96
C VAL A 262 5.33 25.73 2.09
N THR A 263 5.79 25.75 3.33
CA THR A 263 4.95 25.43 4.51
C THR A 263 3.95 26.56 4.80
N THR A 264 4.32 27.82 4.59
CA THR A 264 3.39 28.95 4.68
C THR A 264 2.30 28.83 3.62
N TYR A 265 2.65 28.57 2.34
CA TYR A 265 1.68 28.34 1.26
C TYR A 265 0.69 27.23 1.59
N TYR A 266 1.18 26.11 2.15
CA TYR A 266 0.33 25.01 2.56
C TYR A 266 -0.62 25.42 3.69
N GLY A 267 -0.09 26.04 4.74
CA GLY A 267 -0.85 26.45 5.91
C GLY A 267 -1.95 27.48 5.63
N VAL A 268 -1.68 28.47 4.77
CA VAL A 268 -2.69 29.48 4.37
C VAL A 268 -3.53 29.03 3.17
N ARG A 269 -3.35 27.79 2.69
CA ARG A 269 -4.07 27.17 1.56
C ARG A 269 -4.01 27.99 0.25
N LYS A 270 -2.89 28.66 0.00
CA LYS A 270 -2.61 29.36 -1.25
C LYS A 270 -1.91 28.46 -2.26
N ASP A 271 -2.12 28.76 -3.54
CA ASP A 271 -1.30 28.20 -4.62
C ASP A 271 0.09 28.87 -4.63
N MET A 272 1.13 28.11 -4.96
CA MET A 272 2.52 28.63 -5.00
C MET A 272 2.75 29.68 -6.10
N THR A 273 1.82 29.85 -7.02
CA THR A 273 1.83 30.94 -8.01
C THR A 273 1.31 32.27 -7.47
N GLU A 274 0.65 32.26 -6.31
CA GLU A 274 0.17 33.46 -5.65
C GLU A 274 1.29 34.17 -4.87
N THR A 275 1.12 35.43 -4.56
CA THR A 275 2.10 36.18 -3.75
C THR A 275 1.75 36.01 -2.25
N LEU A 276 2.72 35.61 -1.43
CA LEU A 276 2.62 35.68 0.02
C LEU A 276 2.64 37.14 0.48
N THR A 277 1.62 37.49 1.27
CA THR A 277 1.53 38.83 1.89
C THR A 277 2.16 38.80 3.28
N ALA A 278 2.35 40.01 3.88
CA ALA A 278 2.83 40.13 5.25
C ALA A 278 1.86 39.46 6.26
N VAL A 279 0.57 39.37 5.95
CA VAL A 279 -0.42 38.66 6.77
C VAL A 279 -0.16 37.16 6.71
N ASP A 280 0.03 36.60 5.51
CA ASP A 280 0.31 35.16 5.33
C ASP A 280 1.62 34.74 6.03
N LEU A 281 2.67 35.57 5.93
CA LEU A 281 3.97 35.28 6.54
C LEU A 281 3.95 35.31 8.08
N ASN A 282 2.99 36.00 8.69
CA ASN A 282 2.81 36.08 10.14
C ASN A 282 1.59 35.29 10.63
N ASP A 283 0.96 34.50 9.78
CA ASP A 283 -0.16 33.65 10.18
C ASP A 283 0.31 32.58 11.18
N GLU A 284 -0.40 32.43 12.30
CA GLU A 284 -0.02 31.55 13.42
C GLU A 284 -0.51 30.11 13.25
N ASN A 285 -0.86 29.68 12.00
CA ASN A 285 -1.26 28.28 11.78
C ASN A 285 -0.07 27.31 12.04
N PRO A 286 -0.35 26.05 12.42
CA PRO A 286 0.68 25.08 12.80
C PRO A 286 1.71 24.75 11.71
N TYR A 287 1.34 24.92 10.44
CA TYR A 287 2.23 24.66 9.30
C TYR A 287 3.20 25.80 9.01
N ASN A 288 2.95 27.01 9.51
CA ASN A 288 3.82 28.15 9.20
C ASN A 288 5.15 28.06 9.99
N THR A 289 6.14 27.41 9.42
CA THR A 289 7.45 27.21 10.03
C THR A 289 8.28 28.49 10.24
N ARG A 290 7.71 29.67 9.97
CA ARG A 290 8.29 30.98 10.32
C ARG A 290 7.97 31.36 11.75
N VAL A 291 6.79 31.03 12.23
CA VAL A 291 6.24 31.42 13.54
C VAL A 291 5.96 30.24 14.47
N ALA A 292 5.66 29.07 13.89
CA ALA A 292 5.43 27.84 14.64
C ALA A 292 6.67 26.94 14.68
N THR A 293 6.70 26.04 15.64
CA THR A 293 7.63 24.91 15.62
C THR A 293 7.24 23.93 14.50
N PHE A 294 8.19 23.14 14.02
CA PHE A 294 7.94 22.12 13.02
C PHE A 294 6.85 21.15 13.49
N LEU A 295 5.81 20.99 12.65
CA LEU A 295 4.74 20.02 12.84
C LEU A 295 5.11 18.79 11.97
N GLY A 296 5.83 17.86 12.57
CA GLY A 296 6.24 16.62 11.94
C GLY A 296 5.50 15.46 12.54
#